data_8f0b8c7f19dc5024834ba0d4a4cb5f86
#
_entry.id   8f0b8c7f19dc5024834ba0d4a4cb5f86
#
_cell.length_a   1.000
_cell.length_b   1.000
_cell.length_c   1.000
_cell.angle_alpha   90.00
_cell.angle_beta   90.00
_cell.angle_gamma   90.00
#
_symmetry.space_group_name_H-M   'P 1'
#
loop_
_entity.id
_entity.type
_entity.pdbx_description
1 polymer ?
#
loop_
_entity_poly.entity_id
_entity_poly.type
_entity_poly.pdbx_seq_one_letter_code
_entity_poly.pdbx_strand_id
1 'polypeptide(L)'
;MDDREAMDWEDRLDDWEVELELAAQLESSHWVTLDRAAADTGASRAALRNWYRTGQIPSRLVDGPHGPQRLVPLAVVAARAEASPRLRRTAQRRLADEAQLEILRHRVDQLELRLAALERRPA
;
A
#
# COMPACT_ATOMS: atom_id res chain seq x y z
N MET A 1 17.32 -18.33 -40.67
CA MET A 1 16.56 -18.03 -39.45
C MET A 1 15.23 -17.45 -39.83
N ASP A 2 14.17 -18.10 -39.42
CA ASP A 2 12.82 -17.62 -39.66
C ASP A 2 12.52 -16.47 -38.71
N ASP A 3 11.84 -15.43 -39.17
CA ASP A 3 11.47 -14.25 -38.37
C ASP A 3 10.67 -14.60 -37.12
N ARG A 4 9.95 -15.75 -37.14
CA ARG A 4 9.24 -16.30 -36.00
C ARG A 4 10.16 -16.79 -34.87
N GLU A 5 11.30 -17.40 -35.21
CA GLU A 5 12.27 -17.87 -34.21
C GLU A 5 12.97 -16.69 -33.52
N ALA A 6 13.24 -15.61 -34.24
CA ALA A 6 13.81 -14.39 -33.68
C ALA A 6 12.84 -13.70 -32.71
N MET A 7 11.53 -13.63 -33.04
CA MET A 7 10.49 -13.10 -32.16
C MET A 7 10.32 -13.94 -30.89
N ASP A 8 10.33 -15.27 -30.96
CA ASP A 8 10.24 -16.14 -29.80
C ASP A 8 11.39 -15.97 -28.82
N TRP A 9 12.58 -15.67 -29.32
CA TRP A 9 13.74 -15.41 -28.47
C TRP A 9 13.67 -14.07 -27.74
N GLU A 10 13.19 -13.02 -28.42
CA GLU A 10 12.99 -11.69 -27.82
C GLU A 10 11.90 -11.73 -26.74
N ASP A 11 10.78 -12.38 -27.02
CA ASP A 11 9.69 -12.57 -26.05
C ASP A 11 10.16 -13.36 -24.82
N ARG A 12 10.98 -14.38 -25.00
CA ARG A 12 11.56 -15.17 -23.90
C ARG A 12 12.56 -14.37 -23.07
N LEU A 13 13.35 -13.51 -23.71
CA LEU A 13 14.29 -12.64 -23.02
C LEU A 13 13.55 -11.60 -22.17
N ASP A 14 12.48 -11.01 -22.72
CA ASP A 14 11.65 -10.05 -22.00
C ASP A 14 10.97 -10.70 -20.79
N ASP A 15 10.40 -11.91 -20.94
CA ASP A 15 9.81 -12.68 -19.85
C ASP A 15 10.86 -13.02 -18.78
N TRP A 16 12.06 -13.35 -19.19
CA TRP A 16 13.15 -13.68 -18.28
C TRP A 16 13.67 -12.47 -17.50
N GLU A 17 13.74 -11.31 -18.15
CA GLU A 17 14.08 -10.03 -17.49
C GLU A 17 13.05 -9.66 -16.44
N VAL A 18 11.76 -9.81 -16.74
CA VAL A 18 10.67 -9.57 -15.79
C VAL A 18 10.75 -10.54 -14.59
N GLU A 19 11.02 -11.82 -14.84
CA GLU A 19 11.21 -12.82 -13.78
C GLU A 19 12.42 -12.50 -12.90
N LEU A 20 13.53 -12.05 -13.48
CA LEU A 20 14.72 -11.64 -12.74
C LEU A 20 14.48 -10.39 -11.89
N GLU A 21 13.79 -9.40 -12.44
CA GLU A 21 13.39 -8.20 -11.68
C GLU A 21 12.50 -8.56 -10.50
N LEU A 22 11.50 -9.42 -10.73
CA LEU A 22 10.61 -9.88 -9.67
C LEU A 22 11.38 -10.64 -8.59
N ALA A 23 12.27 -11.54 -8.99
CA ALA A 23 13.12 -12.28 -8.07
C ALA A 23 14.02 -11.37 -7.25
N ALA A 24 14.63 -10.35 -7.88
CA ALA A 24 15.44 -9.36 -7.19
C ALA A 24 14.63 -8.52 -6.20
N GLN A 25 13.42 -8.12 -6.57
CA GLN A 25 12.49 -7.43 -5.68
C GLN A 25 12.10 -8.30 -4.49
N LEU A 26 11.84 -9.58 -4.72
CA LEU A 26 11.50 -10.54 -3.67
C LEU A 26 12.66 -10.78 -2.69
N GLU A 27 13.89 -10.84 -3.18
CA GLU A 27 15.08 -10.98 -2.34
C GLU A 27 15.36 -9.74 -1.49
N SER A 28 15.10 -8.56 -2.03
CA SER A 28 15.30 -7.28 -1.33
C SER A 28 14.13 -6.87 -0.44
N SER A 29 12.96 -7.52 -0.57
CA SER A 29 11.77 -7.18 0.18
C SER A 29 11.83 -7.65 1.62
N HIS A 30 11.34 -6.81 2.53
CA HIS A 30 11.03 -7.24 3.88
C HIS A 30 9.78 -8.14 3.87
N TRP A 31 9.93 -9.32 4.42
CA TRP A 31 8.81 -10.23 4.65
C TRP A 31 8.20 -9.91 6.00
N VAL A 32 6.92 -9.58 5.99
CA VAL A 32 6.19 -9.11 7.17
C VAL A 32 4.94 -9.94 7.40
N THR A 33 4.40 -9.85 8.61
CA THR A 33 3.14 -10.51 8.95
C THR A 33 1.98 -9.87 8.18
N LEU A 34 0.86 -10.61 8.08
CA LEU A 34 -0.35 -10.07 7.46
C LEU A 34 -0.86 -8.83 8.20
N ASP A 35 -0.79 -8.80 9.52
CA ASP A 35 -1.19 -7.65 10.33
C ASP A 35 -0.38 -6.41 10.01
N ARG A 36 0.93 -6.55 9.90
CA ARG A 36 1.81 -5.44 9.55
C ARG A 36 1.60 -4.97 8.12
N ALA A 37 1.45 -5.89 7.18
CA ALA A 37 1.14 -5.56 5.80
C ALA A 37 -0.18 -4.80 5.68
N ALA A 38 -1.20 -5.23 6.41
CA ALA A 38 -2.49 -4.53 6.46
C ALA A 38 -2.35 -3.11 7.03
N ALA A 39 -1.61 -2.95 8.12
CA ALA A 39 -1.38 -1.65 8.75
C ALA A 39 -0.62 -0.68 7.83
N ASP A 40 0.42 -1.16 7.17
CA ASP A 40 1.30 -0.33 6.35
C ASP A 40 0.71 0.03 4.97
N THR A 41 -0.12 -0.84 4.40
CA THR A 41 -0.65 -0.65 3.04
C THR A 41 -2.12 -0.23 3.00
N GLY A 42 -2.84 -0.36 4.11
CA GLY A 42 -4.27 -0.12 4.17
C GLY A 42 -5.14 -1.25 3.60
N ALA A 43 -4.55 -2.32 3.10
CA ALA A 43 -5.28 -3.49 2.65
C ALA A 43 -5.88 -4.25 3.84
N SER A 44 -7.08 -4.80 3.68
CA SER A 44 -7.68 -5.63 4.71
C SER A 44 -7.01 -7.01 4.77
N ARG A 45 -7.07 -7.67 5.92
CA ARG A 45 -6.58 -9.06 6.04
C ARG A 45 -7.28 -10.00 5.08
N ALA A 46 -8.58 -9.79 4.85
CA ALA A 46 -9.36 -10.58 3.88
C ALA A 46 -8.86 -10.40 2.45
N ALA A 47 -8.54 -9.15 2.06
CA ALA A 47 -7.94 -8.87 0.75
C ALA A 47 -6.57 -9.54 0.59
N LEU A 48 -5.72 -9.44 1.61
CA LEU A 48 -4.40 -10.09 1.62
C LEU A 48 -4.51 -11.62 1.47
N ARG A 49 -5.43 -12.24 2.20
CA ARG A 49 -5.69 -13.68 2.08
C ARG A 49 -6.15 -14.07 0.67
N ASN A 50 -7.04 -13.29 0.09
CA ASN A 50 -7.47 -13.49 -1.27
C ASN A 50 -6.30 -13.39 -2.26
N TRP A 51 -5.44 -12.40 -2.10
CA TRP A 51 -4.31 -12.17 -2.99
C TRP A 51 -3.29 -13.31 -2.96
N TYR A 52 -2.88 -13.80 -1.79
CA TYR A 52 -1.95 -14.90 -1.75
C TYR A 52 -2.57 -16.25 -2.14
N ARG A 53 -3.85 -16.47 -1.85
CA ARG A 53 -4.55 -17.70 -2.26
C ARG A 53 -4.73 -17.78 -3.76
N THR A 54 -4.95 -16.66 -4.43
CA THR A 54 -5.14 -16.60 -5.88
C THR A 54 -3.82 -16.43 -6.65
N GLY A 55 -2.68 -16.36 -5.96
CA GLY A 55 -1.38 -16.21 -6.58
C GLY A 55 -1.02 -14.81 -7.02
N GLN A 56 -1.79 -13.80 -6.62
CA GLN A 56 -1.49 -12.39 -6.95
C GLN A 56 -0.29 -11.85 -6.18
N ILE A 57 -0.02 -12.37 -5.00
CA ILE A 57 1.19 -12.07 -4.22
C ILE A 57 1.80 -13.38 -3.70
N PRO A 58 3.13 -13.45 -3.56
CA PRO A 58 3.76 -14.62 -2.93
C PRO A 58 3.55 -14.59 -1.41
N SER A 59 3.71 -15.75 -0.78
CA SER A 59 3.66 -15.89 0.67
C SER A 59 4.59 -17.00 1.13
N ARG A 60 5.01 -16.93 2.39
CA ARG A 60 5.81 -17.96 3.06
C ARG A 60 5.16 -18.35 4.36
N LEU A 61 5.19 -19.65 4.66
CA LEU A 61 4.78 -20.15 5.97
C LEU A 61 6.05 -20.39 6.79
N VAL A 62 6.14 -19.76 7.95
CA VAL A 62 7.27 -19.89 8.87
C VAL A 62 6.77 -20.28 10.25
N ASP A 63 7.66 -20.91 11.05
CA ASP A 63 7.34 -21.21 12.44
C ASP A 63 7.50 -19.96 13.29
N GLY A 64 6.42 -19.53 13.90
CA GLY A 64 6.40 -18.39 14.81
C GLY A 64 6.28 -18.80 16.26
N PRO A 65 6.41 -17.86 17.22
CA PRO A 65 6.31 -18.15 18.66
C PRO A 65 4.94 -18.68 19.09
N HIS A 66 3.91 -18.43 18.29
CA HIS A 66 2.52 -18.88 18.55
C HIS A 66 1.99 -19.86 17.51
N GLY A 67 2.89 -20.57 16.80
CA GLY A 67 2.54 -21.52 15.76
C GLY A 67 2.91 -21.03 14.36
N PRO A 68 2.45 -21.74 13.30
CA PRO A 68 2.76 -21.35 11.93
C PRO A 68 2.27 -19.94 11.60
N GLN A 69 3.15 -19.14 11.02
CA GLN A 69 2.89 -17.74 10.67
C GLN A 69 3.13 -17.52 9.20
N ARG A 70 2.20 -16.86 8.53
CA ARG A 70 2.33 -16.50 7.12
C ARG A 70 2.96 -15.13 6.97
N LEU A 71 3.97 -15.06 6.12
CA LEU A 71 4.65 -13.82 5.78
C LEU A 71 4.41 -13.46 4.31
N VAL A 72 4.36 -12.17 4.04
CA VAL A 72 4.20 -11.62 2.70
C VAL A 72 5.25 -10.52 2.45
N PRO A 73 5.71 -10.33 1.20
CA PRO A 73 6.68 -9.28 0.90
C PRO A 73 5.98 -7.92 0.86
N LEU A 74 6.37 -7.01 1.73
CA LEU A 74 5.73 -5.70 1.89
C LEU A 74 5.71 -4.89 0.60
N ALA A 75 6.82 -4.87 -0.15
CA ALA A 75 6.90 -4.11 -1.41
C ALA A 75 5.90 -4.59 -2.47
N VAL A 76 5.73 -5.91 -2.58
CA VAL A 76 4.78 -6.51 -3.53
C VAL A 76 3.34 -6.25 -3.09
N VAL A 77 3.06 -6.34 -1.80
CA VAL A 77 1.74 -5.99 -1.24
C VAL A 77 1.42 -4.53 -1.48
N ALA A 78 2.36 -3.63 -1.24
CA ALA A 78 2.19 -2.19 -1.48
C ALA A 78 1.88 -1.89 -2.95
N ALA A 79 2.62 -2.50 -3.88
CA ALA A 79 2.38 -2.35 -5.31
C ALA A 79 0.99 -2.85 -5.73
N ARG A 80 0.56 -4.00 -5.18
CA ARG A 80 -0.77 -4.55 -5.43
C ARG A 80 -1.87 -3.66 -4.85
N ALA A 81 -1.67 -3.09 -3.67
CA ALA A 81 -2.60 -2.17 -3.04
C ALA A 81 -2.76 -0.87 -3.85
N GLU A 82 -1.67 -0.32 -4.36
CA GLU A 82 -1.68 0.86 -5.23
C GLU A 82 -2.45 0.62 -6.53
N ALA A 83 -2.40 -0.59 -7.06
CA ALA A 83 -3.15 -0.99 -8.24
C ALA A 83 -4.64 -1.24 -7.98
N SER A 84 -5.08 -1.27 -6.72
CA SER A 84 -6.47 -1.52 -6.34
C SER A 84 -7.31 -0.24 -6.42
N PRO A 85 -8.35 -0.17 -7.27
CA PRO A 85 -9.21 1.02 -7.35
C PRO A 85 -9.94 1.33 -6.04
N ARG A 86 -10.32 0.29 -5.29
CA ARG A 86 -10.99 0.44 -4.00
C ARG A 86 -10.09 1.09 -2.95
N LEU A 87 -8.84 0.65 -2.87
CA LEU A 87 -7.88 1.21 -1.92
C LEU A 87 -7.46 2.62 -2.30
N ARG A 88 -7.34 2.93 -3.58
CA ARG A 88 -7.11 4.29 -4.07
C ARG A 88 -8.23 5.24 -3.64
N ARG A 89 -9.49 4.83 -3.80
CA ARG A 89 -10.64 5.63 -3.39
C ARG A 89 -10.65 5.88 -1.89
N THR A 90 -10.32 4.87 -1.09
CA THR A 90 -10.22 5.00 0.36
C THR A 90 -9.11 5.97 0.76
N ALA A 91 -7.94 5.88 0.13
CA ALA A 91 -6.83 6.79 0.37
C ALA A 91 -7.18 8.23 -0.02
N GLN A 92 -7.84 8.42 -1.16
CA GLN A 92 -8.31 9.74 -1.60
C GLN A 92 -9.33 10.34 -0.65
N ARG A 93 -10.26 9.54 -0.12
CA ARG A 93 -11.22 9.99 0.90
C ARG A 93 -10.51 10.44 2.17
N ARG A 94 -9.53 9.67 2.65
CA ARG A 94 -8.75 10.04 3.84
C ARG A 94 -8.03 11.37 3.66
N LEU A 95 -7.39 11.58 2.51
CA LEU A 95 -6.72 12.83 2.20
C LEU A 95 -7.71 14.01 2.14
N ALA A 96 -8.87 13.82 1.55
CA ALA A 96 -9.93 14.83 1.50
C ALA A 96 -10.45 15.17 2.90
N ASP A 97 -10.68 14.16 3.74
CA ASP A 97 -11.13 14.33 5.13
C ASP A 97 -10.07 15.05 5.97
N GLU A 98 -8.81 14.70 5.83
CA GLU A 98 -7.68 15.38 6.51
C GLU A 98 -7.59 16.85 6.10
N ALA A 99 -7.71 17.15 4.81
CA ALA A 99 -7.70 18.52 4.31
C ALA A 99 -8.87 19.34 4.87
N GLN A 100 -10.06 18.73 4.96
CA GLN A 100 -11.23 19.37 5.52
C GLN A 100 -11.08 19.65 7.03
N LEU A 101 -10.52 18.70 7.77
CA LEU A 101 -10.22 18.89 9.19
C LEU A 101 -9.23 20.03 9.42
N GLU A 102 -8.23 20.16 8.58
CA GLU A 102 -7.25 21.25 8.66
C GLU A 102 -7.90 22.61 8.42
N ILE A 103 -8.79 22.71 7.44
CA ILE A 103 -9.58 23.93 7.18
C ILE A 103 -10.44 24.30 8.39
N LEU A 104 -11.12 23.31 8.99
CA LEU A 104 -11.96 23.52 10.18
C LEU A 104 -11.14 23.96 11.39
N ARG A 105 -9.97 23.37 11.62
CA ARG A 105 -9.05 23.78 12.68
C ARG A 105 -8.61 25.23 12.52
N HIS A 106 -8.27 25.62 11.31
CA HIS A 106 -7.89 27.00 11.01
C HIS A 106 -9.03 27.99 11.28
N ARG A 107 -10.27 27.63 10.94
CA ARG A 107 -11.47 28.42 11.26
C ARG A 107 -11.69 28.57 12.75
N VAL A 108 -11.54 27.49 13.50
CA VAL A 108 -11.66 27.52 14.97
C VAL A 108 -10.62 28.44 15.57
N ASP A 109 -9.37 28.34 15.14
CA ASP A 109 -8.28 29.21 15.62
C ASP A 109 -8.57 30.69 15.34
N GLN A 110 -9.06 31.01 14.15
CA GLN A 110 -9.45 32.38 13.80
C GLN A 110 -10.59 32.91 14.65
N LEU A 111 -11.61 32.08 14.92
CA LEU A 111 -12.75 32.44 15.76
C LEU A 111 -12.30 32.68 17.22
N GLU A 112 -11.41 31.84 17.74
CA GLU A 112 -10.85 32.01 19.07
C GLU A 112 -10.06 33.31 19.18
N LEU A 113 -9.27 33.68 18.18
CA LEU A 113 -8.55 34.94 18.14
C LEU A 113 -9.51 36.14 18.11
N ARG A 114 -10.59 36.08 17.35
CA ARG A 114 -11.63 37.11 17.32
C ARG A 114 -12.32 37.25 18.66
N LEU A 115 -12.67 36.16 19.29
CA LEU A 115 -13.30 36.13 20.60
C LEU A 115 -12.39 36.74 21.64
N ALA A 116 -11.11 36.40 21.66
CA ALA A 116 -10.13 36.96 22.54
C ALA A 116 -9.96 38.50 22.35
N ALA A 117 -10.01 38.95 21.10
CA ALA A 117 -9.94 40.37 20.77
C ALA A 117 -11.18 41.13 21.28
N LEU A 118 -12.37 40.54 21.20
CA LEU A 118 -13.62 41.10 21.72
C LEU A 118 -13.61 41.18 23.26
N GLU A 119 -13.09 40.17 23.93
CA GLU A 119 -12.96 40.12 25.38
C GLU A 119 -11.98 41.16 25.91
N ARG A 120 -10.96 41.57 25.14
CA ARG A 120 -9.99 42.61 25.51
C ARG A 120 -10.48 44.03 25.31
N ARG A 121 -11.60 44.27 24.64
CA ARG A 121 -12.16 45.59 24.46
C ARG A 121 -12.60 46.18 25.82
N PRO A 122 -12.12 47.34 26.21
CA PRO A 122 -12.61 47.99 27.42
C PRO A 122 -14.09 48.30 27.27
N ALA A 123 -14.82 48.07 28.33
CA ALA A 123 -16.28 48.32 28.40
C ALA A 123 -16.56 49.83 28.25
#